data_e7154ccdf4f9d55ccc3c685767d2d56b
#
_entry.id   e7154ccdf4f9d55ccc3c685767d2d56b
#
_cell.length_a   1.000
_cell.length_b   1.000
_cell.length_c   1.000
_cell.angle_alpha   90.00
_cell.angle_beta   90.00
_cell.angle_gamma   90.00
#
_symmetry.space_group_name_H-M   'P 1'
#
loop_
_entity.id
_entity.type
_entity.pdbx_description
1 polymer ?
#
loop_
_entity_poly.entity_id
_entity_poly.type
_entity_poly.pdbx_seq_one_letter_code
_entity_poly.pdbx_strand_id
1 'polypeptide(L)'
;KDGFGRTLIDRADYALPALGYVVRYRDLAGALAANLAPDAVLAEAEILDIAPGDDHVTVSLRHAGQLRTIRSKVLVHAEGTPGDDPAVSVSDYAQHAVICEVTPTPGHNKRAWERFTPDGPLALLPLGDEYSIVFTLPPAKADAVMAMDDTAFLAALQQQFGQRLHFANPGPRSRFPLALRLRDTLAKGGEVWIGNTAQTLHPVSGQGFNLGIRDAWQLSEILLKKGLDRSILADYAASRRVDRRGSALFTDQIVRAFSNDFGPLKVVRGLGLFALDVFPPARHFVAKRMIWGARA
;
A
#
# COMPACT_ATOMS: atom_id res chain seq x y z
N LYS A 1 -6.78 -15.58 -20.34
CA LYS A 1 -7.83 -15.66 -21.35
C LYS A 1 -9.06 -16.41 -20.88
N ASP A 2 -8.99 -17.15 -19.79
CA ASP A 2 -9.99 -18.15 -19.41
C ASP A 2 -10.82 -17.81 -18.17
N GLY A 3 -10.82 -16.55 -17.75
CA GLY A 3 -11.66 -16.06 -16.66
C GLY A 3 -12.91 -15.37 -17.19
N PHE A 4 -14.08 -15.83 -16.76
CA PHE A 4 -15.33 -15.12 -16.92
C PHE A 4 -15.59 -14.27 -15.66
N GLY A 5 -16.47 -13.29 -15.80
CA GLY A 5 -16.82 -12.35 -14.73
C GLY A 5 -15.97 -11.07 -14.78
N ARG A 6 -16.69 -9.98 -14.64
CA ARG A 6 -16.16 -8.62 -14.52
C ARG A 6 -17.07 -7.85 -13.57
N THR A 7 -16.56 -6.81 -12.95
CA THR A 7 -17.39 -5.84 -12.26
C THR A 7 -16.84 -4.44 -12.53
N LEU A 8 -17.73 -3.47 -12.57
CA LEU A 8 -17.39 -2.06 -12.71
C LEU A 8 -17.83 -1.34 -11.43
N ILE A 9 -16.91 -0.56 -10.87
CA ILE A 9 -17.19 0.38 -9.79
C ILE A 9 -17.09 1.77 -10.42
N ASP A 10 -18.18 2.52 -10.40
CA ASP A 10 -18.23 3.87 -10.95
C ASP A 10 -18.30 4.90 -9.84
N ARG A 11 -17.54 6.00 -9.99
CA ARG A 11 -17.56 7.12 -9.05
C ARG A 11 -18.93 7.78 -8.90
N ALA A 12 -19.74 7.74 -9.95
CA ALA A 12 -21.07 8.32 -9.95
C ALA A 12 -22.01 7.63 -8.96
N ASP A 13 -21.81 6.31 -8.72
CA ASP A 13 -22.59 5.54 -7.73
C ASP A 13 -22.39 6.05 -6.29
N TYR A 14 -21.35 6.86 -6.06
CA TYR A 14 -20.93 7.38 -4.74
C TYR A 14 -20.93 8.91 -4.69
N ALA A 15 -21.40 9.58 -5.75
CA ALA A 15 -21.34 11.05 -5.89
C ALA A 15 -19.94 11.63 -5.66
N LEU A 16 -18.89 10.93 -6.09
CA LEU A 16 -17.50 11.32 -5.92
C LEU A 16 -16.92 11.92 -7.21
N PRO A 17 -15.98 12.87 -7.10
CA PRO A 17 -15.24 13.38 -8.26
C PRO A 17 -14.30 12.31 -8.85
N ALA A 18 -13.81 11.39 -8.03
CA ALA A 18 -12.99 10.23 -8.39
C ALA A 18 -13.08 9.17 -7.29
N LEU A 19 -12.84 7.88 -7.64
CA LEU A 19 -12.73 6.79 -6.65
C LEU A 19 -11.40 6.85 -5.88
N GLY A 20 -10.38 7.46 -6.47
CA GLY A 20 -9.05 7.64 -5.89
C GLY A 20 -8.15 8.41 -6.83
N TYR A 21 -6.97 8.75 -6.34
CA TYR A 21 -5.93 9.46 -7.08
C TYR A 21 -4.63 8.69 -7.02
N VAL A 22 -3.89 8.70 -8.10
CA VAL A 22 -2.52 8.16 -8.17
C VAL A 22 -1.57 9.35 -8.26
N VAL A 23 -0.55 9.33 -7.43
CA VAL A 23 0.45 10.42 -7.36
C VAL A 23 1.84 9.80 -7.26
N ARG A 24 2.82 10.43 -7.91
CA ARG A 24 4.23 10.03 -7.73
C ARG A 24 4.69 10.35 -6.32
N TYR A 25 5.39 9.40 -5.71
CA TYR A 25 5.92 9.56 -4.34
C TYR A 25 6.71 10.86 -4.16
N ARG A 26 7.59 11.18 -5.11
CA ARG A 26 8.43 12.39 -5.05
C ARG A 26 7.60 13.69 -5.01
N ASP A 27 6.49 13.74 -5.77
CA ASP A 27 5.65 14.93 -5.86
C ASP A 27 4.88 15.14 -4.55
N LEU A 28 4.36 14.04 -3.98
CA LEU A 28 3.71 14.07 -2.68
C LEU A 28 4.71 14.41 -1.56
N ALA A 29 5.88 13.78 -1.54
CA ALA A 29 6.92 14.05 -0.55
C ALA A 29 7.38 15.52 -0.62
N GLY A 30 7.58 16.07 -1.83
CA GLY A 30 7.90 17.48 -2.02
C GLY A 30 6.82 18.42 -1.51
N ALA A 31 5.55 18.12 -1.82
CA ALA A 31 4.42 18.92 -1.35
C ALA A 31 4.28 18.90 0.19
N LEU A 32 4.52 17.75 0.81
CA LEU A 32 4.51 17.63 2.28
C LEU A 32 5.70 18.36 2.91
N ALA A 33 6.90 18.18 2.37
CA ALA A 33 8.12 18.82 2.87
C ALA A 33 8.04 20.34 2.81
N ALA A 34 7.40 20.90 1.78
CA ALA A 34 7.23 22.35 1.64
C ALA A 34 6.40 23.00 2.79
N ASN A 35 5.67 22.19 3.55
CA ASN A 35 4.88 22.66 4.70
C ASN A 35 5.59 22.45 6.04
N LEU A 36 6.81 21.93 6.07
CA LEU A 36 7.59 21.74 7.28
C LEU A 36 8.43 22.99 7.58
N ALA A 37 8.54 23.33 8.86
CA ALA A 37 9.49 24.35 9.28
C ALA A 37 10.93 23.85 9.05
N PRO A 38 11.86 24.71 8.59
CA PRO A 38 13.23 24.28 8.26
C PRO A 38 13.98 23.61 9.42
N ASP A 39 13.69 24.00 10.66
CA ASP A 39 14.26 23.44 11.89
C ASP A 39 13.54 22.19 12.42
N ALA A 40 12.43 21.80 11.80
CA ALA A 40 11.68 20.60 12.19
C ALA A 40 12.30 19.30 11.63
N VAL A 41 13.30 19.39 10.73
CA VAL A 41 13.89 18.23 10.07
C VAL A 41 15.40 18.19 10.32
N LEU A 42 15.87 17.09 10.89
CA LEU A 42 17.28 16.75 10.95
C LEU A 42 17.59 15.76 9.80
N ALA A 43 17.91 16.30 8.62
CA ALA A 43 18.28 15.46 7.49
C ALA A 43 19.62 14.75 7.76
N GLU A 44 19.82 13.57 7.16
CA GLU A 44 21.04 12.76 7.27
C GLU A 44 21.44 12.42 8.73
N ALA A 45 20.44 12.31 9.62
CA ALA A 45 20.64 11.86 10.98
C ALA A 45 20.63 10.33 11.05
N GLU A 46 21.68 9.75 11.63
CA GLU A 46 21.80 8.31 11.91
C GLU A 46 21.35 8.04 13.34
N ILE A 47 20.28 7.29 13.53
CA ILE A 47 19.82 6.82 14.83
C ILE A 47 20.76 5.71 15.30
N LEU A 48 21.37 5.88 16.47
CA LEU A 48 22.31 4.92 17.06
C LEU A 48 21.65 4.08 18.14
N ASP A 49 20.78 4.67 18.95
CA ASP A 49 20.10 3.99 20.05
C ASP A 49 18.79 4.69 20.42
N ILE A 50 17.83 3.91 20.89
CA ILE A 50 16.55 4.38 21.42
C ILE A 50 16.35 3.73 22.79
N ALA A 51 16.33 4.54 23.84
CA ALA A 51 16.15 4.10 25.21
C ALA A 51 14.82 4.66 25.78
N PRO A 52 13.78 3.80 25.94
CA PRO A 52 12.56 4.21 26.63
C PRO A 52 12.85 4.41 28.14
N GLY A 53 12.40 5.53 28.66
CA GLY A 53 12.44 5.85 30.10
C GLY A 53 11.04 6.08 30.65
N ASP A 54 10.87 6.42 31.90
CA ASP A 54 9.56 6.59 32.56
C ASP A 54 8.76 7.75 31.96
N ASP A 55 9.38 8.93 31.80
CA ASP A 55 8.70 10.15 31.33
C ASP A 55 9.03 10.53 29.88
N HIS A 56 10.11 10.01 29.32
CA HIS A 56 10.59 10.36 27.98
C HIS A 56 11.30 9.19 27.32
N VAL A 57 11.37 9.23 26.00
CA VAL A 57 12.23 8.40 25.18
C VAL A 57 13.50 9.19 24.88
N THR A 58 14.65 8.58 25.09
CA THR A 58 15.95 9.15 24.76
C THR A 58 16.42 8.57 23.44
N VAL A 59 16.72 9.41 22.46
CA VAL A 59 17.25 9.02 21.16
C VAL A 59 18.68 9.53 21.05
N SER A 60 19.64 8.62 20.92
CA SER A 60 21.03 8.92 20.61
C SER A 60 21.21 8.83 19.10
N LEU A 61 21.77 9.88 18.51
CA LEU A 61 21.94 9.97 17.06
C LEU A 61 23.26 10.64 16.68
N ARG A 62 23.71 10.40 15.46
CA ARG A 62 24.82 11.11 14.82
C ARG A 62 24.23 12.04 13.73
N HIS A 63 24.58 13.31 13.78
CA HIS A 63 24.21 14.31 12.79
C HIS A 63 25.39 15.23 12.50
N ALA A 64 25.71 15.44 11.24
CA ALA A 64 26.89 16.22 10.80
C ALA A 64 28.20 15.80 11.51
N GLY A 65 28.40 14.50 11.70
CA GLY A 65 29.58 13.93 12.38
C GLY A 65 29.59 14.06 13.91
N GLN A 66 28.61 14.71 14.52
CA GLN A 66 28.52 14.92 15.97
C GLN A 66 27.47 14.00 16.60
N LEU A 67 27.81 13.49 17.79
CA LEU A 67 26.85 12.76 18.61
C LEU A 67 25.89 13.75 19.27
N ARG A 68 24.59 13.46 19.20
CA ARG A 68 23.51 14.24 19.82
C ARG A 68 22.56 13.32 20.57
N THR A 69 21.94 13.86 21.59
CA THR A 69 20.88 13.19 22.35
C THR A 69 19.63 14.04 22.33
N ILE A 70 18.52 13.45 21.91
CA ILE A 70 17.20 14.07 21.92
C ILE A 70 16.33 13.35 22.95
N ARG A 71 15.59 14.12 23.75
CA ARG A 71 14.60 13.60 24.70
C ARG A 71 13.21 14.00 24.22
N SER A 72 12.32 13.03 24.06
CA SER A 72 10.97 13.25 23.58
C SER A 72 9.95 12.56 24.49
N LYS A 73 8.79 13.18 24.70
CA LYS A 73 7.67 12.54 25.41
C LYS A 73 7.08 11.39 24.62
N VAL A 74 7.03 11.54 23.28
CA VAL A 74 6.52 10.54 22.35
C VAL A 74 7.51 10.42 21.20
N LEU A 75 7.87 9.21 20.84
CA LEU A 75 8.63 8.87 19.64
C LEU A 75 7.73 8.16 18.63
N VAL A 76 7.69 8.67 17.41
CA VAL A 76 6.90 8.09 16.31
C VAL A 76 7.82 7.40 15.31
N HIS A 77 7.65 6.10 15.15
CA HIS A 77 8.32 5.32 14.11
C HIS A 77 7.52 5.37 12.81
N ALA A 78 8.12 5.96 11.78
CA ALA A 78 7.52 6.14 10.45
C ALA A 78 8.52 5.93 9.30
N GLU A 79 9.64 5.28 9.59
CA GLU A 79 10.81 5.11 8.70
C GLU A 79 10.60 4.12 7.56
N GLY A 80 9.42 3.55 7.41
CA GLY A 80 9.10 2.62 6.34
C GLY A 80 9.05 1.17 6.79
N THR A 81 9.30 0.23 5.86
CA THR A 81 9.22 -1.21 6.16
C THR A 81 10.38 -1.63 7.06
N PRO A 82 10.11 -2.20 8.24
CA PRO A 82 11.17 -2.65 9.13
C PRO A 82 11.95 -3.81 8.50
N GLY A 83 13.22 -3.92 8.85
CA GLY A 83 14.05 -5.09 8.60
C GLY A 83 13.61 -6.30 9.45
N ASP A 84 14.58 -7.07 9.90
CA ASP A 84 14.33 -8.18 10.84
C ASP A 84 13.99 -7.62 12.22
N ASP A 85 12.72 -7.63 12.56
CA ASP A 85 12.18 -7.18 13.85
C ASP A 85 11.32 -8.30 14.45
N PRO A 86 11.69 -8.88 15.58
CA PRO A 86 10.96 -9.98 16.20
C PRO A 86 9.54 -9.59 16.65
N ALA A 87 9.23 -8.30 16.77
CA ALA A 87 7.89 -7.80 17.06
C ALA A 87 7.00 -7.67 15.82
N VAL A 88 7.50 -8.08 14.64
CA VAL A 88 6.77 -8.02 13.37
C VAL A 88 6.60 -9.42 12.81
N SER A 89 5.35 -9.88 12.73
CA SER A 89 5.03 -11.11 12.01
C SER A 89 5.10 -10.88 10.50
N VAL A 90 5.72 -11.81 9.78
CA VAL A 90 5.91 -11.75 8.32
C VAL A 90 5.28 -12.97 7.67
N SER A 91 4.39 -12.75 6.70
CA SER A 91 3.85 -13.79 5.82
C SER A 91 4.24 -13.46 4.39
N ASP A 92 5.21 -14.18 3.84
CA ASP A 92 5.66 -14.02 2.45
C ASP A 92 4.58 -14.57 1.50
N TYR A 93 4.24 -13.79 0.48
CA TYR A 93 3.31 -14.21 -0.57
C TYR A 93 4.00 -15.00 -1.70
N ALA A 94 5.32 -15.14 -1.66
CA ALA A 94 6.13 -15.67 -2.76
C ALA A 94 5.82 -14.97 -4.10
N GLN A 95 5.62 -13.67 -4.05
CA GLN A 95 5.31 -12.80 -5.19
C GLN A 95 6.15 -11.52 -5.14
N HIS A 96 6.44 -11.00 -6.32
CA HIS A 96 7.05 -9.68 -6.50
C HIS A 96 6.15 -8.79 -7.35
N ALA A 97 6.10 -7.50 -7.05
CA ALA A 97 5.52 -6.49 -7.92
C ALA A 97 6.60 -5.89 -8.81
N VAL A 98 6.42 -5.97 -10.13
CA VAL A 98 7.19 -5.17 -11.10
C VAL A 98 6.36 -3.95 -11.42
N ILE A 99 6.96 -2.77 -11.21
CA ILE A 99 6.32 -1.46 -11.37
C ILE A 99 7.03 -0.69 -12.47
N CYS A 100 6.28 -0.11 -13.40
CA CYS A 100 6.75 0.89 -14.35
C CYS A 100 5.60 1.75 -14.88
N GLU A 101 5.91 2.77 -15.65
CA GLU A 101 4.92 3.58 -16.37
C GLU A 101 4.89 3.15 -17.84
N VAL A 102 3.71 3.19 -18.48
CA VAL A 102 3.53 2.87 -19.91
C VAL A 102 2.51 3.81 -20.53
N THR A 103 2.70 4.15 -21.81
CA THR A 103 1.75 4.96 -22.58
C THR A 103 0.65 4.08 -23.18
N PRO A 104 -0.64 4.29 -22.85
CA PRO A 104 -1.74 3.52 -23.44
C PRO A 104 -2.26 4.12 -24.74
N THR A 105 -2.72 3.25 -25.66
CA THR A 105 -3.47 3.65 -26.86
C THR A 105 -4.71 2.76 -27.01
N PRO A 106 -5.95 3.30 -27.08
CA PRO A 106 -6.31 4.70 -26.81
C PRO A 106 -5.96 5.10 -25.37
N GLY A 107 -5.98 6.42 -25.09
CA GLY A 107 -5.69 6.95 -23.76
C GLY A 107 -6.58 6.35 -22.66
N HIS A 108 -6.14 6.40 -21.41
CA HIS A 108 -6.75 5.68 -20.28
C HIS A 108 -8.14 6.19 -19.86
N ASN A 109 -8.60 7.37 -20.29
CA ASN A 109 -9.90 7.95 -19.94
C ASN A 109 -10.20 7.93 -18.42
N LYS A 110 -9.16 8.11 -17.60
CA LYS A 110 -9.21 8.05 -16.12
C LYS A 110 -9.76 6.74 -15.56
N ARG A 111 -9.69 5.65 -16.32
CA ARG A 111 -10.13 4.31 -15.90
C ARG A 111 -8.96 3.51 -15.39
N ALA A 112 -9.03 3.06 -14.16
CA ALA A 112 -8.15 2.04 -13.61
C ALA A 112 -8.62 0.62 -14.01
N TRP A 113 -7.69 -0.30 -14.09
CA TRP A 113 -7.96 -1.71 -14.37
C TRP A 113 -7.27 -2.57 -13.33
N GLU A 114 -7.98 -3.58 -12.87
CA GLU A 114 -7.42 -4.67 -12.08
C GLU A 114 -7.75 -5.97 -12.80
N ARG A 115 -6.73 -6.73 -13.15
CA ARG A 115 -6.89 -8.01 -13.81
C ARG A 115 -6.24 -9.11 -12.98
N PHE A 116 -7.03 -10.04 -12.52
CA PHE A 116 -6.53 -11.21 -11.81
C PHE A 116 -6.00 -12.24 -12.81
N THR A 117 -4.73 -12.61 -12.67
CA THR A 117 -4.06 -13.64 -13.47
C THR A 117 -3.66 -14.81 -12.57
N PRO A 118 -3.32 -15.98 -13.13
CA PRO A 118 -2.83 -17.10 -12.32
C PRO A 118 -1.58 -16.78 -11.49
N ASP A 119 -0.74 -15.89 -12.00
CA ASP A 119 0.51 -15.50 -11.37
C ASP A 119 0.35 -14.43 -10.28
N GLY A 120 -0.74 -13.67 -10.36
CA GLY A 120 -1.06 -12.57 -9.46
C GLY A 120 -1.84 -11.46 -10.17
N PRO A 121 -2.26 -10.41 -9.46
CA PRO A 121 -2.97 -9.28 -10.05
C PRO A 121 -2.06 -8.43 -10.94
N LEU A 122 -2.65 -7.91 -12.02
CA LEU A 122 -2.09 -6.87 -12.87
C LEU A 122 -2.98 -5.64 -12.77
N ALA A 123 -2.49 -4.58 -12.11
CA ALA A 123 -3.16 -3.31 -12.00
C ALA A 123 -2.60 -2.30 -13.00
N LEU A 124 -3.49 -1.49 -13.60
CA LEU A 124 -3.17 -0.34 -14.42
C LEU A 124 -3.87 0.88 -13.80
N LEU A 125 -3.07 1.83 -13.33
CA LEU A 125 -3.52 2.98 -12.56
C LEU A 125 -3.21 4.27 -13.34
N PRO A 126 -4.22 5.09 -13.72
CA PRO A 126 -4.00 6.34 -14.44
C PRO A 126 -3.05 7.30 -13.70
N LEU A 127 -2.00 7.77 -14.36
CA LEU A 127 -1.02 8.69 -13.80
C LEU A 127 -0.57 9.69 -14.87
N GLY A 128 -1.06 10.92 -14.82
CA GLY A 128 -0.88 11.88 -15.92
C GLY A 128 -1.58 11.35 -17.18
N ASP A 129 -0.83 11.21 -18.28
CA ASP A 129 -1.30 10.62 -19.55
C ASP A 129 -0.92 9.13 -19.69
N GLU A 130 -0.23 8.57 -18.69
CA GLU A 130 0.31 7.22 -18.66
C GLU A 130 -0.49 6.31 -17.72
N TYR A 131 -0.20 5.03 -17.77
CA TYR A 131 -0.51 4.10 -16.68
C TYR A 131 0.73 3.82 -15.83
N SER A 132 0.61 3.96 -14.52
CA SER A 132 1.46 3.23 -13.59
C SER A 132 0.93 1.80 -13.50
N ILE A 133 1.77 0.82 -13.83
CA ILE A 133 1.40 -0.60 -13.74
C ILE A 133 1.97 -1.21 -12.46
N VAL A 134 1.22 -2.16 -11.91
CA VAL A 134 1.70 -3.06 -10.85
C VAL A 134 1.50 -4.48 -11.36
N PHE A 135 2.57 -5.09 -11.85
CA PHE A 135 2.55 -6.43 -12.42
C PHE A 135 3.06 -7.42 -11.38
N THR A 136 2.14 -8.14 -10.74
CA THR A 136 2.47 -9.11 -9.70
C THR A 136 2.76 -10.47 -10.30
N LEU A 137 3.91 -11.04 -9.93
CA LEU A 137 4.45 -12.28 -10.51
C LEU A 137 5.17 -13.10 -9.43
N PRO A 138 5.26 -14.44 -9.57
CA PRO A 138 6.23 -15.25 -8.84
C PRO A 138 7.66 -14.74 -9.03
N PRO A 139 8.59 -14.92 -8.06
CA PRO A 139 9.93 -14.35 -8.11
C PRO A 139 10.69 -14.64 -9.41
N ALA A 140 10.72 -15.89 -9.85
CA ALA A 140 11.43 -16.29 -11.08
C ALA A 140 10.86 -15.63 -12.35
N LYS A 141 9.53 -15.43 -12.42
CA LYS A 141 8.91 -14.72 -13.54
C LYS A 141 9.17 -13.21 -13.46
N ALA A 142 9.19 -12.65 -12.26
CA ALA A 142 9.55 -11.24 -12.06
C ALA A 142 11.01 -10.99 -12.50
N ASP A 143 11.94 -11.88 -12.15
CA ASP A 143 13.33 -11.81 -12.62
C ASP A 143 13.42 -11.85 -14.15
N ALA A 144 12.69 -12.77 -14.79
CA ALA A 144 12.64 -12.86 -16.24
C ALA A 144 12.10 -11.57 -16.88
N VAL A 145 11.01 -10.99 -16.31
CA VAL A 145 10.42 -9.75 -16.82
C VAL A 145 11.35 -8.55 -16.61
N MET A 146 12.10 -8.51 -15.53
CA MET A 146 13.11 -7.45 -15.28
C MET A 146 14.27 -7.51 -16.29
N ALA A 147 14.63 -8.71 -16.78
CA ALA A 147 15.71 -8.93 -17.74
C ALA A 147 15.28 -8.71 -19.21
N MET A 148 13.98 -8.56 -19.50
CA MET A 148 13.48 -8.33 -20.86
C MET A 148 13.90 -6.96 -21.40
N ASP A 149 14.13 -6.87 -22.71
CA ASP A 149 14.11 -5.58 -23.38
C ASP A 149 12.68 -4.99 -23.42
N ASP A 150 12.55 -3.77 -23.87
CA ASP A 150 11.27 -3.05 -23.87
C ASP A 150 10.23 -3.70 -24.79
N THR A 151 10.65 -4.24 -25.92
CA THR A 151 9.75 -4.90 -26.87
C THR A 151 9.18 -6.20 -26.28
N ALA A 152 10.03 -7.04 -25.72
CA ALA A 152 9.62 -8.29 -25.06
C ALA A 152 8.75 -8.01 -23.82
N PHE A 153 9.09 -6.99 -23.03
CA PHE A 153 8.29 -6.57 -21.88
C PHE A 153 6.88 -6.12 -22.29
N LEU A 154 6.77 -5.25 -23.29
CA LEU A 154 5.47 -4.79 -23.80
C LEU A 154 4.64 -5.96 -24.36
N ALA A 155 5.27 -6.91 -25.06
CA ALA A 155 4.59 -8.11 -25.54
C ALA A 155 4.06 -8.98 -24.37
N ALA A 156 4.86 -9.16 -23.32
CA ALA A 156 4.45 -9.89 -22.11
C ALA A 156 3.29 -9.18 -21.40
N LEU A 157 3.36 -7.87 -21.22
CA LEU A 157 2.29 -7.06 -20.65
C LEU A 157 1.01 -7.16 -21.48
N GLN A 158 1.13 -7.01 -22.81
CA GLN A 158 0.00 -7.11 -23.74
C GLN A 158 -0.66 -8.50 -23.70
N GLN A 159 0.13 -9.55 -23.62
CA GLN A 159 -0.37 -10.92 -23.49
C GLN A 159 -1.21 -11.11 -22.23
N GLN A 160 -0.80 -10.54 -21.11
CA GLN A 160 -1.52 -10.63 -19.83
C GLN A 160 -2.75 -9.73 -19.81
N PHE A 161 -2.64 -8.50 -20.33
CA PHE A 161 -3.76 -7.57 -20.31
C PHE A 161 -4.83 -7.89 -21.38
N GLY A 162 -4.44 -8.33 -22.57
CA GLY A 162 -5.33 -8.56 -23.73
C GLY A 162 -5.43 -7.33 -24.63
N GLN A 163 -6.39 -7.32 -25.56
CA GLN A 163 -6.40 -6.43 -26.75
C GLN A 163 -7.22 -5.13 -26.58
N ARG A 164 -7.64 -4.79 -25.35
CA ARG A 164 -8.48 -3.57 -25.12
C ARG A 164 -7.72 -2.27 -25.19
N LEU A 165 -6.44 -2.31 -24.87
CA LEU A 165 -5.49 -1.20 -24.94
C LEU A 165 -4.20 -1.76 -25.52
N HIS A 166 -3.44 -0.90 -26.15
CA HIS A 166 -2.07 -1.16 -26.57
C HIS A 166 -1.12 -0.34 -25.73
N PHE A 167 0.08 -0.82 -25.49
CA PHE A 167 1.07 -0.15 -24.65
C PHE A 167 2.34 0.17 -25.42
N ALA A 168 2.91 1.32 -25.13
CA ALA A 168 4.16 1.81 -25.68
C ALA A 168 5.00 2.50 -24.60
N ASN A 169 6.24 2.83 -24.95
CA ASN A 169 7.14 3.67 -24.16
C ASN A 169 7.24 3.22 -22.69
N PRO A 170 7.71 2.02 -22.38
CA PRO A 170 7.84 1.59 -21.01
C PRO A 170 8.94 2.39 -20.30
N GLY A 171 8.63 2.92 -19.13
CA GLY A 171 9.58 3.57 -18.26
C GLY A 171 10.50 2.57 -17.55
N PRO A 172 11.41 3.05 -16.70
CA PRO A 172 12.27 2.20 -15.88
C PRO A 172 11.45 1.25 -15.02
N ARG A 173 11.84 0.00 -15.00
CA ARG A 173 11.20 -1.05 -14.19
C ARG A 173 11.85 -1.14 -12.82
N SER A 174 11.02 -1.25 -11.77
CA SER A 174 11.45 -1.52 -10.41
C SER A 174 10.74 -2.75 -9.88
N ARG A 175 11.42 -3.52 -9.02
CA ARG A 175 10.87 -4.77 -8.46
C ARG A 175 10.89 -4.74 -6.94
N PHE A 176 9.78 -5.18 -6.33
CA PHE A 176 9.61 -5.22 -4.88
C PHE A 176 9.05 -6.57 -4.44
N PRO A 177 9.63 -7.23 -3.40
CA PRO A 177 9.05 -8.43 -2.81
C PRO A 177 7.77 -8.08 -2.05
N LEU A 178 6.79 -8.97 -2.09
CA LEU A 178 5.48 -8.77 -1.47
C LEU A 178 5.30 -9.68 -0.26
N ALA A 179 5.06 -9.07 0.90
CA ALA A 179 4.77 -9.77 2.14
C ALA A 179 3.72 -9.00 2.94
N LEU A 180 2.88 -9.71 3.69
CA LEU A 180 2.13 -9.13 4.79
C LEU A 180 3.06 -9.03 5.99
N ARG A 181 3.19 -7.82 6.53
CA ARG A 181 3.94 -7.55 7.76
C ARG A 181 3.02 -6.91 8.77
N LEU A 182 2.98 -7.43 9.96
CA LEU A 182 2.12 -6.91 11.04
C LEU A 182 2.92 -6.85 12.33
N ARG A 183 3.08 -5.64 12.87
CA ARG A 183 3.65 -5.44 14.20
C ARG A 183 2.64 -5.84 15.26
N ASP A 184 3.06 -6.54 16.28
CA ASP A 184 2.19 -7.05 17.33
C ASP A 184 1.60 -5.92 18.18
N THR A 185 2.44 -4.95 18.55
CA THR A 185 2.05 -3.83 19.41
C THR A 185 2.33 -2.49 18.73
N LEU A 186 1.33 -1.61 18.65
CA LEU A 186 1.46 -0.30 18.00
C LEU A 186 1.98 0.80 18.93
N ALA A 187 2.00 0.58 20.24
CA ALA A 187 2.49 1.55 21.20
C ALA A 187 3.09 0.86 22.42
N LYS A 188 4.26 1.30 22.87
CA LYS A 188 4.96 0.76 24.05
C LYS A 188 5.99 1.80 24.56
N GLY A 189 6.02 2.06 25.85
CA GLY A 189 7.11 2.82 26.49
C GLY A 189 7.30 4.27 25.97
N GLY A 190 6.25 4.89 25.44
CA GLY A 190 6.34 6.21 24.81
C GLY A 190 6.67 6.17 23.31
N GLU A 191 6.86 5.00 22.76
CA GLU A 191 7.03 4.77 21.33
C GLU A 191 5.71 4.39 20.66
N VAL A 192 5.51 4.81 19.41
CA VAL A 192 4.33 4.47 18.60
C VAL A 192 4.74 4.23 17.15
N TRP A 193 4.18 3.20 16.53
CA TRP A 193 4.47 2.78 15.15
C TRP A 193 3.29 3.10 14.25
N ILE A 194 3.58 3.72 13.08
CA ILE A 194 2.58 4.11 12.06
C ILE A 194 3.06 3.70 10.66
N GLY A 195 2.13 3.62 9.72
CA GLY A 195 2.45 3.30 8.33
C GLY A 195 3.11 1.93 8.18
N ASN A 196 4.14 1.84 7.34
CA ASN A 196 4.80 0.56 7.06
C ASN A 196 5.56 -0.03 8.25
N THR A 197 5.97 0.78 9.23
CA THR A 197 6.55 0.25 10.48
C THR A 197 5.53 -0.52 11.32
N ALA A 198 4.25 -0.16 11.20
CA ALA A 198 3.13 -0.83 11.86
C ALA A 198 2.58 -2.01 11.04
N GLN A 199 2.38 -1.81 9.74
CA GLN A 199 1.85 -2.83 8.83
C GLN A 199 2.21 -2.58 7.37
N THR A 200 2.58 -3.63 6.67
CA THR A 200 2.73 -3.63 5.20
C THR A 200 1.73 -4.60 4.59
N LEU A 201 0.95 -4.15 3.62
CA LEU A 201 -0.08 -4.94 2.95
C LEU A 201 0.32 -5.24 1.51
N HIS A 202 -0.28 -6.30 0.93
CA HIS A 202 -0.18 -6.54 -0.51
C HIS A 202 -0.83 -5.39 -1.31
N PRO A 203 -0.25 -4.95 -2.44
CA PRO A 203 -0.75 -3.80 -3.21
C PRO A 203 -2.10 -4.02 -3.89
N VAL A 204 -2.61 -5.27 -3.97
CA VAL A 204 -3.87 -5.63 -4.66
C VAL A 204 -5.07 -4.79 -4.22
N SER A 205 -5.11 -4.33 -2.99
CA SER A 205 -6.21 -3.48 -2.51
C SER A 205 -5.93 -1.98 -2.62
N GLY A 206 -4.70 -1.56 -2.97
CA GLY A 206 -4.26 -0.16 -2.96
C GLY A 206 -4.35 0.52 -1.58
N GLN A 207 -4.50 -0.24 -0.48
CA GLN A 207 -4.82 0.29 0.85
C GLN A 207 -3.60 0.60 1.73
N GLY A 208 -2.41 0.08 1.40
CA GLY A 208 -1.23 0.22 2.26
C GLY A 208 -0.91 1.67 2.60
N PHE A 209 -0.79 2.52 1.58
CA PHE A 209 -0.52 3.95 1.76
C PHE A 209 -1.67 4.68 2.48
N ASN A 210 -2.92 4.40 2.10
CA ASN A 210 -4.10 4.99 2.73
C ASN A 210 -4.19 4.65 4.23
N LEU A 211 -3.79 3.43 4.59
CA LEU A 211 -3.76 3.00 5.99
C LEU A 211 -2.71 3.78 6.78
N GLY A 212 -1.53 3.99 6.20
CA GLY A 212 -0.46 4.80 6.79
C GLY A 212 -0.84 6.27 6.98
N ILE A 213 -1.51 6.89 6.00
CA ILE A 213 -2.03 8.25 6.15
C ILE A 213 -3.08 8.33 7.25
N ARG A 214 -3.98 7.35 7.33
CA ARG A 214 -4.97 7.29 8.41
C ARG A 214 -4.32 7.09 9.79
N ASP A 215 -3.22 6.36 9.86
CA ASP A 215 -2.43 6.24 11.09
C ASP A 215 -1.91 7.60 11.53
N ALA A 216 -1.23 8.33 10.63
CA ALA A 216 -0.68 9.65 10.91
C ALA A 216 -1.77 10.65 11.29
N TRP A 217 -2.89 10.67 10.54
CA TRP A 217 -4.02 11.55 10.83
C TRP A 217 -4.63 11.30 12.21
N GLN A 218 -4.95 10.04 12.54
CA GLN A 218 -5.58 9.71 13.81
C GLN A 218 -4.65 9.94 15.00
N LEU A 219 -3.35 9.63 14.85
CA LEU A 219 -2.37 9.93 15.88
C LEU A 219 -2.29 11.43 16.12
N SER A 220 -2.17 12.23 15.07
CA SER A 220 -2.13 13.69 15.16
C SER A 220 -3.39 14.27 15.80
N GLU A 221 -4.57 13.78 15.42
CA GLU A 221 -5.85 14.21 15.98
C GLU A 221 -5.94 13.93 17.48
N ILE A 222 -5.49 12.77 17.94
CA ILE A 222 -5.47 12.39 19.33
C ILE A 222 -4.48 13.27 20.11
N LEU A 223 -3.26 13.46 19.58
CA LEU A 223 -2.23 14.31 20.19
C LEU A 223 -2.70 15.77 20.33
N LEU A 224 -3.36 16.32 19.32
CA LEU A 224 -3.88 17.69 19.35
C LEU A 224 -5.02 17.85 20.35
N LYS A 225 -5.89 16.85 20.49
CA LYS A 225 -7.04 16.92 21.39
C LYS A 225 -6.70 16.67 22.88
N LYS A 226 -5.78 15.73 23.12
CA LYS A 226 -5.48 15.22 24.48
C LYS A 226 -4.10 15.64 24.99
N GLY A 227 -3.28 16.29 24.16
CA GLY A 227 -1.91 16.67 24.51
C GLY A 227 -0.90 15.51 24.36
N LEU A 228 0.34 15.78 24.77
CA LEU A 228 1.46 14.82 24.67
C LEU A 228 1.56 13.93 25.92
N ASP A 229 0.47 13.27 26.29
CA ASP A 229 0.43 12.28 27.35
C ASP A 229 0.61 10.88 26.75
N ARG A 230 1.51 10.09 27.32
CA ARG A 230 1.81 8.72 26.85
C ARG A 230 0.63 7.76 26.98
N SER A 231 -0.28 7.99 27.93
CA SER A 231 -1.48 7.19 28.11
C SER A 231 -2.37 7.17 26.87
N ILE A 232 -2.35 8.25 26.08
CA ILE A 232 -3.12 8.38 24.84
C ILE A 232 -2.66 7.41 23.73
N LEU A 233 -1.43 6.92 23.78
CA LEU A 233 -0.91 5.99 22.79
C LEU A 233 -1.64 4.66 22.83
N ALA A 234 -2.14 4.26 24.01
CA ALA A 234 -3.01 3.09 24.15
C ALA A 234 -4.37 3.31 23.44
N ASP A 235 -4.94 4.51 23.55
CA ASP A 235 -6.18 4.87 22.85
C ASP A 235 -5.97 4.85 21.32
N TYR A 236 -4.84 5.39 20.86
CA TYR A 236 -4.47 5.30 19.46
C TYR A 236 -4.38 3.84 19.00
N ALA A 237 -3.60 3.00 19.69
CA ALA A 237 -3.44 1.59 19.34
C ALA A 237 -4.79 0.83 19.31
N ALA A 238 -5.67 1.10 20.28
CA ALA A 238 -7.01 0.51 20.32
C ALA A 238 -7.86 0.99 19.14
N SER A 239 -7.81 2.27 18.80
CA SER A 239 -8.57 2.86 17.70
C SER A 239 -8.19 2.27 16.33
N ARG A 240 -6.91 1.90 16.15
CA ARG A 240 -6.41 1.35 14.87
C ARG A 240 -6.67 -0.14 14.69
N ARG A 241 -6.98 -0.87 15.77
CA ARG A 241 -7.09 -2.33 15.76
C ARG A 241 -8.04 -2.87 14.70
N VAL A 242 -9.24 -2.30 14.61
CA VAL A 242 -10.29 -2.78 13.69
C VAL A 242 -9.93 -2.51 12.24
N ASP A 243 -9.51 -1.27 11.94
CA ASP A 243 -9.15 -0.84 10.59
C ASP A 243 -7.95 -1.64 10.04
N ARG A 244 -6.92 -1.79 10.88
CA ARG A 244 -5.70 -2.53 10.55
C ARG A 244 -5.96 -4.02 10.32
N ARG A 245 -6.61 -4.71 11.27
CA ARG A 245 -6.91 -6.14 11.14
C ARG A 245 -7.90 -6.41 10.01
N GLY A 246 -8.92 -5.57 9.87
CA GLY A 246 -9.90 -5.68 8.80
C GLY A 246 -9.26 -5.51 7.41
N SER A 247 -8.39 -4.52 7.24
CA SER A 247 -7.69 -4.29 5.96
C SER A 247 -6.69 -5.42 5.67
N ALA A 248 -5.94 -5.89 6.67
CA ALA A 248 -5.01 -6.99 6.51
C ALA A 248 -5.72 -8.29 6.11
N LEU A 249 -6.78 -8.67 6.83
CA LEU A 249 -7.56 -9.87 6.54
C LEU A 249 -8.23 -9.78 5.16
N PHE A 250 -8.83 -8.65 4.82
CA PHE A 250 -9.48 -8.45 3.52
C PHE A 250 -8.48 -8.59 2.38
N THR A 251 -7.32 -7.95 2.49
CA THR A 251 -6.26 -8.02 1.48
C THR A 251 -5.69 -9.43 1.35
N ASP A 252 -5.38 -10.10 2.47
CA ASP A 252 -4.86 -11.47 2.47
C ASP A 252 -5.84 -12.47 1.84
N GLN A 253 -7.13 -12.34 2.14
CA GLN A 253 -8.16 -13.19 1.54
C GLN A 253 -8.28 -12.97 0.02
N ILE A 254 -8.21 -11.72 -0.46
CA ILE A 254 -8.20 -11.44 -1.91
C ILE A 254 -6.98 -12.09 -2.55
N VAL A 255 -5.78 -11.89 -2.02
CA VAL A 255 -4.57 -12.47 -2.58
C VAL A 255 -4.69 -14.01 -2.65
N ARG A 256 -5.03 -14.66 -1.56
CA ARG A 256 -5.18 -16.13 -1.50
C ARG A 256 -6.28 -16.64 -2.43
N ALA A 257 -7.40 -15.92 -2.54
CA ALA A 257 -8.49 -16.30 -3.44
C ALA A 257 -8.13 -16.13 -4.91
N PHE A 258 -7.35 -15.11 -5.28
CA PHE A 258 -7.13 -14.75 -6.68
C PHE A 258 -5.75 -15.12 -7.24
N SER A 259 -4.75 -15.42 -6.41
CA SER A 259 -3.39 -15.75 -6.84
C SER A 259 -3.11 -17.24 -6.70
N ASN A 260 -3.87 -18.08 -7.40
CA ASN A 260 -3.61 -19.51 -7.49
C ASN A 260 -4.25 -20.11 -8.73
N ASP A 261 -3.80 -21.32 -9.12
CA ASP A 261 -4.20 -22.01 -10.35
C ASP A 261 -5.21 -23.14 -10.10
N PHE A 262 -5.78 -23.26 -8.90
CA PHE A 262 -6.71 -24.32 -8.59
C PHE A 262 -8.01 -24.18 -9.39
N GLY A 263 -8.29 -25.16 -10.27
CA GLY A 263 -9.37 -25.11 -11.27
C GLY A 263 -10.75 -24.76 -10.70
N PRO A 264 -11.24 -25.41 -9.64
CA PRO A 264 -12.52 -25.08 -9.01
C PRO A 264 -12.60 -23.63 -8.52
N LEU A 265 -11.50 -23.06 -7.97
CA LEU A 265 -11.46 -21.67 -7.53
C LEU A 265 -11.54 -20.66 -8.70
N LYS A 266 -11.11 -21.04 -9.92
CA LYS A 266 -11.31 -20.18 -11.12
C LYS A 266 -12.79 -19.96 -11.40
N VAL A 267 -13.60 -20.99 -11.27
CA VAL A 267 -15.06 -20.90 -11.45
C VAL A 267 -15.69 -20.06 -10.33
N VAL A 268 -15.34 -20.33 -9.09
CA VAL A 268 -15.86 -19.58 -7.92
C VAL A 268 -15.49 -18.08 -8.02
N ARG A 269 -14.26 -17.75 -8.44
CA ARG A 269 -13.83 -16.36 -8.69
C ARG A 269 -14.66 -15.69 -9.76
N GLY A 270 -14.86 -16.37 -10.89
CA GLY A 270 -15.69 -15.84 -11.98
C GLY A 270 -17.13 -15.61 -11.54
N LEU A 271 -17.73 -16.55 -10.81
CA LEU A 271 -19.06 -16.41 -10.23
C LEU A 271 -19.09 -15.28 -9.18
N GLY A 272 -18.05 -15.14 -8.35
CA GLY A 272 -17.95 -14.04 -7.38
C GLY A 272 -17.92 -12.66 -8.05
N LEU A 273 -17.10 -12.47 -9.09
CA LEU A 273 -17.07 -11.24 -9.87
C LEU A 273 -18.41 -10.99 -10.60
N PHE A 274 -19.01 -12.03 -11.17
CA PHE A 274 -20.33 -11.93 -11.77
C PHE A 274 -21.40 -11.56 -10.73
N ALA A 275 -21.37 -12.17 -9.54
CA ALA A 275 -22.28 -11.83 -8.46
C ALA A 275 -22.13 -10.36 -8.03
N LEU A 276 -20.92 -9.82 -7.96
CA LEU A 276 -20.69 -8.40 -7.70
C LEU A 276 -21.24 -7.50 -8.82
N ASP A 277 -21.26 -7.98 -10.06
CA ASP A 277 -21.82 -7.22 -11.20
C ASP A 277 -23.36 -7.17 -11.15
N VAL A 278 -23.99 -8.31 -10.85
CA VAL A 278 -25.45 -8.45 -10.86
C VAL A 278 -26.14 -8.13 -9.52
N PHE A 279 -25.39 -8.04 -8.41
CA PHE A 279 -25.92 -7.78 -7.07
C PHE A 279 -25.31 -6.49 -6.49
N PRO A 280 -25.92 -5.31 -6.77
CA PRO A 280 -25.41 -4.02 -6.34
C PRO A 280 -25.06 -3.89 -4.85
N PRO A 281 -25.84 -4.45 -3.89
CA PRO A 281 -25.46 -4.33 -2.48
C PRO A 281 -24.10 -4.92 -2.14
N ALA A 282 -23.73 -6.08 -2.71
CA ALA A 282 -22.40 -6.67 -2.51
C ALA A 282 -21.31 -5.84 -3.16
N ARG A 283 -21.54 -5.32 -4.38
CA ARG A 283 -20.63 -4.41 -5.06
C ARG A 283 -20.38 -3.14 -4.24
N HIS A 284 -21.45 -2.52 -3.73
CA HIS A 284 -21.35 -1.33 -2.89
C HIS A 284 -20.62 -1.61 -1.56
N PHE A 285 -20.84 -2.77 -0.96
CA PHE A 285 -20.11 -3.16 0.25
C PHE A 285 -18.59 -3.24 0.01
N VAL A 286 -18.18 -3.90 -1.07
CA VAL A 286 -16.76 -3.99 -1.43
C VAL A 286 -16.19 -2.61 -1.77
N ALA A 287 -16.87 -1.86 -2.64
CA ALA A 287 -16.44 -0.55 -3.08
C ALA A 287 -16.29 0.45 -1.91
N LYS A 288 -17.26 0.51 -1.01
CA LYS A 288 -17.17 1.37 0.19
C LYS A 288 -15.94 1.06 1.04
N ARG A 289 -15.64 -0.22 1.25
CA ARG A 289 -14.44 -0.63 1.99
C ARG A 289 -13.14 -0.25 1.28
N MET A 290 -13.12 -0.29 -0.04
CA MET A 290 -11.96 0.15 -0.83
C MET A 290 -11.80 1.68 -0.81
N ILE A 291 -12.89 2.45 -0.82
CA ILE A 291 -12.86 3.92 -0.84
C ILE A 291 -12.58 4.49 0.56
N TRP A 292 -13.33 4.04 1.58
CA TRP A 292 -13.31 4.64 2.92
C TRP A 292 -12.67 3.77 4.01
N GLY A 293 -12.28 2.53 3.69
CA GLY A 293 -11.65 1.61 4.63
C GLY A 293 -12.65 0.73 5.40
N ALA A 294 -12.13 -0.01 6.39
CA ALA A 294 -12.90 -1.06 7.08
C ALA A 294 -14.06 -0.54 7.95
N ARG A 295 -14.14 0.76 8.20
CA ARG A 295 -15.20 1.40 9.02
C ARG A 295 -16.35 1.98 8.19
N ALA A 296 -16.33 1.81 6.87
CA ALA A 296 -17.35 2.33 5.95
C ALA A 296 -18.60 1.44 5.88
#